data_59ac13159e6c47c00d5cec84c4ec7197
#
_entry.id   59ac13159e6c47c00d5cec84c4ec7197
#
_cell.length_a   1.000
_cell.length_b   1.000
_cell.length_c   1.000
_cell.angle_alpha   90.00
_cell.angle_beta   90.00
_cell.angle_gamma   90.00
#
_symmetry.space_group_name_H-M   'P 1'
#
loop_
_entity.id
_entity.type
_entity.pdbx_description
1 polymer ?
#
loop_
_entity_poly.entity_id
_entity_poly.type
_entity_poly.pdbx_seq_one_letter_code
_entity_poly.pdbx_strand_id
1 'polypeptide(L)'
;DRSDDGVFITGAKAHQTGVINSHWMIVMPTLRLTEDDKEYAIVGAIPVDAKGITYIYGRQSGDTRHMDNTPIDAGNNNYAGQEALVVFDKVFIPNELIFMNGEYDFSASLVERFTCYHRRSYVCKSGVGDVLIGAAAAIAEYNGVEKASHIKDKLTEMTHLNETIFGTGIASSYQAKKLESGVFINDDMLANVCKHHVTKFTYDIGRLAQDLAGGLVASMPSEKDMKHPDLGKIIKKYLATKPD
;
A
#
# COMPACT_ATOMS: atom_id res chain seq x y z
N ASP A 1 24.12 -14.30 -14.53
CA ASP A 1 24.99 -15.40 -14.98
C ASP A 1 24.16 -16.67 -15.14
N ARG A 2 24.47 -17.51 -16.14
CA ARG A 2 23.79 -18.78 -16.42
C ARG A 2 24.71 -19.96 -16.16
N SER A 3 24.11 -21.08 -15.72
CA SER A 3 24.77 -22.38 -15.58
C SER A 3 23.85 -23.47 -16.16
N ASP A 4 24.34 -24.72 -16.23
CA ASP A 4 23.54 -25.86 -16.69
C ASP A 4 22.34 -26.15 -15.74
N ASP A 5 22.48 -25.82 -14.47
CA ASP A 5 21.49 -26.11 -13.42
C ASP A 5 20.49 -24.95 -13.17
N GLY A 6 20.76 -23.75 -13.68
CA GLY A 6 19.93 -22.58 -13.42
C GLY A 6 20.61 -21.26 -13.69
N VAL A 7 20.05 -20.18 -13.13
CA VAL A 7 20.56 -18.82 -13.29
C VAL A 7 20.91 -18.19 -11.95
N PHE A 8 21.91 -17.31 -11.96
CA PHE A 8 22.25 -16.45 -10.84
C PHE A 8 21.83 -15.03 -11.16
N ILE A 9 21.00 -14.43 -10.30
CA ILE A 9 20.56 -13.06 -10.44
C ILE A 9 21.31 -12.13 -9.48
N THR A 10 21.63 -10.92 -9.97
CA THR A 10 22.26 -9.86 -9.20
C THR A 10 21.55 -8.54 -9.53
N GLY A 11 21.23 -7.75 -8.52
CA GLY A 11 20.54 -6.47 -8.69
C GLY A 11 19.70 -6.10 -7.49
N ALA A 12 18.72 -5.22 -7.69
CA ALA A 12 17.82 -4.80 -6.64
C ALA A 12 16.42 -4.49 -7.16
N LYS A 13 15.42 -4.66 -6.29
CA LYS A 13 14.02 -4.31 -6.52
C LYS A 13 13.51 -3.45 -5.36
N ALA A 14 13.11 -2.22 -5.65
CA ALA A 14 12.50 -1.33 -4.67
C ALA A 14 10.98 -1.53 -4.59
N HIS A 15 10.39 -1.06 -3.49
CA HIS A 15 8.93 -1.07 -3.28
C HIS A 15 8.31 -2.47 -3.28
N GLN A 16 8.96 -3.41 -2.60
CA GLN A 16 8.47 -4.78 -2.50
C GLN A 16 7.57 -4.95 -1.26
N THR A 17 6.30 -4.62 -1.44
CA THR A 17 5.29 -4.72 -0.38
C THR A 17 5.07 -6.16 0.04
N GLY A 18 5.15 -6.43 1.35
CA GLY A 18 4.81 -7.73 1.93
C GLY A 18 5.83 -8.85 1.69
N VAL A 19 6.95 -8.59 1.03
CA VAL A 19 7.95 -9.61 0.71
C VAL A 19 8.50 -10.33 1.95
N ILE A 20 8.68 -9.61 3.05
CA ILE A 20 9.18 -10.16 4.32
C ILE A 20 8.19 -11.08 5.04
N ASN A 21 6.92 -11.04 4.65
CA ASN A 21 5.86 -11.91 5.17
C ASN A 21 5.48 -13.02 4.17
N SER A 22 6.22 -13.14 3.09
CA SER A 22 6.02 -14.16 2.07
C SER A 22 6.93 -15.34 2.31
N HIS A 23 6.60 -16.51 1.77
CA HIS A 23 7.48 -17.67 1.73
C HIS A 23 8.27 -17.72 0.42
N TRP A 24 7.67 -17.21 -0.65
CA TRP A 24 8.24 -17.18 -1.99
C TRP A 24 8.04 -15.80 -2.61
N MET A 25 8.97 -15.42 -3.46
CA MET A 25 8.81 -14.24 -4.32
C MET A 25 8.99 -14.64 -5.78
N ILE A 26 8.22 -13.99 -6.65
CA ILE A 26 8.42 -14.05 -8.10
C ILE A 26 9.25 -12.82 -8.49
N VAL A 27 10.42 -13.06 -9.08
CA VAL A 27 11.25 -12.01 -9.66
C VAL A 27 10.94 -11.92 -11.14
N MET A 28 10.67 -10.72 -11.63
CA MET A 28 10.33 -10.49 -13.04
C MET A 28 10.83 -9.11 -13.51
N PRO A 29 11.09 -8.92 -14.82
CA PRO A 29 11.31 -7.59 -15.36
C PRO A 29 10.03 -6.75 -15.26
N THR A 30 10.19 -5.44 -15.07
CA THR A 30 9.07 -4.48 -14.96
C THR A 30 9.03 -3.49 -16.13
N LEU A 31 9.80 -3.76 -17.17
CA LEU A 31 9.89 -2.96 -18.39
C LEU A 31 9.70 -3.85 -19.62
N ARG A 32 9.28 -3.23 -20.73
CA ARG A 32 9.39 -3.86 -22.03
C ARG A 32 10.88 -3.97 -22.37
N LEU A 33 11.33 -5.17 -22.65
CA LEU A 33 12.69 -5.49 -23.04
C LEU A 33 12.82 -5.56 -24.56
N THR A 34 14.03 -5.34 -25.04
CA THR A 34 14.44 -5.49 -26.45
C THR A 34 15.39 -6.69 -26.59
N GLU A 35 15.83 -6.99 -27.80
CA GLU A 35 16.80 -8.06 -28.05
C GLU A 35 18.12 -7.83 -27.31
N ASP A 36 18.54 -6.58 -27.20
CA ASP A 36 19.76 -6.20 -26.46
C ASP A 36 19.64 -6.46 -24.95
N ASP A 37 18.41 -6.55 -24.45
CA ASP A 37 18.10 -6.82 -23.03
C ASP A 37 17.82 -8.30 -22.75
N LYS A 38 18.04 -9.19 -23.71
CA LYS A 38 17.69 -10.62 -23.62
C LYS A 38 18.21 -11.28 -22.33
N GLU A 39 19.41 -10.92 -21.91
CA GLU A 39 20.06 -11.47 -20.71
C GLU A 39 19.34 -11.08 -19.41
N TYR A 40 18.50 -10.03 -19.43
CA TYR A 40 17.68 -9.58 -18.30
C TYR A 40 16.25 -10.11 -18.36
N ALA A 41 15.89 -10.84 -19.40
CA ALA A 41 14.57 -11.43 -19.57
C ALA A 41 14.43 -12.72 -18.73
N ILE A 42 14.46 -12.57 -17.41
CA ILE A 42 14.35 -13.66 -16.44
C ILE A 42 13.08 -13.48 -15.62
N VAL A 43 12.26 -14.53 -15.56
CA VAL A 43 11.18 -14.66 -14.58
C VAL A 43 11.38 -15.95 -13.83
N GLY A 44 11.40 -15.88 -12.51
CA GLY A 44 11.56 -17.08 -11.69
C GLY A 44 11.01 -16.91 -10.29
N ALA A 45 10.82 -18.01 -9.60
CA ALA A 45 10.41 -18.05 -8.20
C ALA A 45 11.61 -18.41 -7.32
N ILE A 46 11.72 -17.70 -6.19
CA ILE A 46 12.78 -17.96 -5.19
C ILE A 46 12.19 -17.93 -3.79
N PRO A 47 12.69 -18.78 -2.87
CA PRO A 47 12.37 -18.65 -1.45
C PRO A 47 12.86 -17.30 -0.93
N VAL A 48 12.10 -16.67 -0.02
CA VAL A 48 12.48 -15.37 0.54
C VAL A 48 13.73 -15.42 1.41
N ASP A 49 14.10 -16.59 1.91
CA ASP A 49 15.30 -16.85 2.71
C ASP A 49 16.48 -17.40 1.88
N ALA A 50 16.40 -17.33 0.54
CA ALA A 50 17.48 -17.79 -0.33
C ALA A 50 18.77 -17.04 -0.04
N LYS A 51 19.89 -17.79 -0.11
CA LYS A 51 21.23 -17.22 0.10
C LYS A 51 21.51 -16.09 -0.92
N GLY A 52 22.05 -14.98 -0.43
CA GLY A 52 22.38 -13.82 -1.27
C GLY A 52 21.29 -12.75 -1.29
N ILE A 53 20.17 -12.95 -0.59
CA ILE A 53 19.14 -11.92 -0.47
C ILE A 53 19.43 -11.06 0.78
N THR A 54 19.33 -9.73 0.58
CA THR A 54 19.34 -8.76 1.67
C THR A 54 18.10 -7.89 1.59
N TYR A 55 17.40 -7.75 2.72
CA TYR A 55 16.25 -6.87 2.86
C TYR A 55 16.63 -5.59 3.57
N ILE A 56 16.33 -4.45 2.95
CA ILE A 56 16.44 -3.14 3.60
C ILE A 56 15.02 -2.63 3.82
N TYR A 57 14.63 -2.59 5.08
CA TYR A 57 13.25 -2.28 5.47
C TYR A 57 12.92 -0.80 5.25
N GLY A 58 11.80 -0.53 4.62
CA GLY A 58 11.31 0.82 4.39
C GLY A 58 10.78 1.45 5.67
N ARG A 59 11.20 2.68 5.92
CA ARG A 59 10.71 3.47 7.04
C ARG A 59 9.36 4.09 6.69
N GLN A 60 8.40 4.00 7.61
CA GLN A 60 7.13 4.71 7.51
C GLN A 60 7.30 6.20 7.82
N SER A 61 6.56 7.06 7.11
CA SER A 61 6.50 8.48 7.45
C SER A 61 6.01 8.65 8.89
N GLY A 62 6.71 9.49 9.66
CA GLY A 62 6.40 9.71 11.08
C GLY A 62 6.79 8.56 12.01
N ASP A 63 7.53 7.57 11.52
CA ASP A 63 8.00 6.47 12.35
C ASP A 63 9.11 6.93 13.30
N THR A 64 8.73 7.19 14.53
CA THR A 64 9.62 7.58 15.65
C THR A 64 9.66 6.51 16.74
N ARG A 65 9.17 5.32 16.47
CA ARG A 65 9.03 4.21 17.45
C ARG A 65 10.24 3.94 18.31
N HIS A 66 11.42 4.04 17.70
CA HIS A 66 12.71 3.84 18.38
C HIS A 66 13.10 5.02 19.26
N MET A 67 12.45 6.19 19.10
CA MET A 67 12.75 7.41 19.87
C MET A 67 11.82 7.56 21.08
N ASP A 68 10.52 7.38 20.88
CA ASP A 68 9.51 7.71 21.91
C ASP A 68 8.90 6.49 22.59
N ASN A 69 8.86 5.37 21.90
CA ASN A 69 8.34 4.09 22.40
C ASN A 69 6.90 4.20 22.96
N THR A 70 6.07 5.06 22.34
CA THR A 70 4.67 5.21 22.70
C THR A 70 3.75 4.88 21.53
N PRO A 71 2.53 4.35 21.73
CA PRO A 71 1.63 3.97 20.64
C PRO A 71 1.13 5.16 19.80
N ILE A 72 0.92 6.32 20.42
CA ILE A 72 0.35 7.51 19.75
C ILE A 72 1.43 8.22 18.93
N ASP A 73 2.54 8.60 19.57
CA ASP A 73 3.61 9.35 18.94
C ASP A 73 4.45 8.51 17.96
N ALA A 74 4.44 7.21 18.15
CA ALA A 74 5.12 6.27 17.27
C ALA A 74 4.39 6.03 15.93
N GLY A 75 3.22 6.62 15.74
CA GLY A 75 2.39 6.41 14.58
C GLY A 75 1.81 4.99 14.56
N ASN A 76 1.58 4.47 13.36
CA ASN A 76 0.84 3.22 13.17
C ASN A 76 1.74 1.96 13.31
N ASN A 77 2.24 1.73 14.51
CA ASN A 77 3.10 0.58 14.82
C ASN A 77 2.49 -0.77 14.44
N ASN A 78 1.19 -0.93 14.69
CA ASN A 78 0.50 -2.20 14.49
C ASN A 78 0.15 -2.47 13.02
N TYR A 79 0.12 -1.41 12.19
CA TYR A 79 -0.34 -1.47 10.81
C TYR A 79 0.66 -0.88 9.82
N ALA A 80 1.91 -0.69 10.25
CA ALA A 80 2.99 -0.19 9.40
C ALA A 80 3.09 -1.02 8.11
N GLY A 81 3.26 -0.35 6.98
CA GLY A 81 3.48 -1.01 5.70
C GLY A 81 4.77 -1.84 5.72
N GLN A 82 4.78 -2.91 4.97
CA GLN A 82 5.88 -3.87 4.95
C GLN A 82 6.66 -3.74 3.64
N GLU A 83 7.10 -2.51 3.38
CA GLU A 83 7.91 -2.20 2.21
C GLU A 83 9.37 -2.56 2.45
N ALA A 84 10.01 -3.14 1.44
CA ALA A 84 11.44 -3.39 1.47
C ALA A 84 12.09 -3.10 0.12
N LEU A 85 13.34 -2.65 0.18
CA LEU A 85 14.29 -2.78 -0.91
C LEU A 85 14.90 -4.19 -0.78
N VAL A 86 14.78 -4.98 -1.83
CA VAL A 86 15.36 -6.33 -1.91
C VAL A 86 16.59 -6.27 -2.78
N VAL A 87 17.72 -6.66 -2.23
CA VAL A 87 19.00 -6.75 -2.94
C VAL A 87 19.35 -8.21 -3.17
N PHE A 88 19.70 -8.55 -4.39
CA PHE A 88 20.12 -9.87 -4.82
C PHE A 88 21.61 -9.84 -5.12
N ASP A 89 22.39 -10.68 -4.44
CA ASP A 89 23.81 -10.90 -4.70
C ASP A 89 24.03 -12.36 -5.07
N LYS A 90 24.11 -12.63 -6.39
CA LYS A 90 24.26 -13.96 -6.95
C LYS A 90 23.28 -14.99 -6.38
N VAL A 91 22.00 -14.62 -6.33
CA VAL A 91 20.93 -15.51 -5.89
C VAL A 91 20.64 -16.53 -6.98
N PHE A 92 20.71 -17.80 -6.62
CA PHE A 92 20.49 -18.91 -7.55
C PHE A 92 19.02 -19.22 -7.73
N ILE A 93 18.59 -19.40 -8.98
CA ILE A 93 17.25 -19.89 -9.36
C ILE A 93 17.46 -21.17 -10.17
N PRO A 94 17.05 -22.34 -9.67
CA PRO A 94 17.17 -23.59 -10.42
C PRO A 94 16.22 -23.60 -11.62
N ASN A 95 16.57 -24.39 -12.65
CA ASN A 95 15.84 -24.42 -13.92
C ASN A 95 14.34 -24.70 -13.77
N GLU A 96 13.94 -25.57 -12.83
CA GLU A 96 12.54 -25.90 -12.57
C GLU A 96 11.69 -24.75 -12.00
N LEU A 97 12.35 -23.69 -11.50
CA LEU A 97 11.71 -22.49 -10.96
C LEU A 97 11.84 -21.28 -11.88
N ILE A 98 12.34 -21.47 -13.11
CA ILE A 98 12.44 -20.43 -14.12
C ILE A 98 11.25 -20.52 -15.06
N PHE A 99 10.51 -19.44 -15.23
CA PHE A 99 9.33 -19.36 -16.10
C PHE A 99 9.58 -18.59 -17.40
N MET A 100 10.64 -17.79 -17.46
CA MET A 100 11.12 -17.08 -18.65
C MET A 100 12.66 -16.98 -18.56
N ASN A 101 13.35 -17.32 -19.61
CA ASN A 101 14.81 -17.36 -19.66
C ASN A 101 15.37 -16.85 -20.99
N GLY A 102 15.10 -15.60 -21.30
CA GLY A 102 15.58 -14.93 -22.50
C GLY A 102 14.50 -14.62 -23.53
N GLU A 103 13.25 -15.02 -23.29
CA GLU A 103 12.10 -14.72 -24.17
C GLU A 103 11.64 -13.28 -23.97
N TYR A 104 12.52 -12.31 -24.30
CA TYR A 104 12.32 -10.87 -24.08
C TYR A 104 11.07 -10.31 -24.75
N ASP A 105 10.63 -10.88 -25.85
CA ASP A 105 9.44 -10.50 -26.60
C ASP A 105 8.14 -10.67 -25.80
N PHE A 106 8.10 -11.56 -24.81
CA PHE A 106 6.98 -11.67 -23.88
C PHE A 106 6.97 -10.64 -22.76
N SER A 107 8.06 -9.89 -22.56
CA SER A 107 8.18 -8.95 -21.43
C SER A 107 7.10 -7.87 -21.43
N ALA A 108 6.72 -7.35 -22.60
CA ALA A 108 5.65 -6.35 -22.71
C ALA A 108 4.29 -6.91 -22.25
N SER A 109 3.90 -8.09 -22.74
CA SER A 109 2.66 -8.76 -22.39
C SER A 109 2.63 -9.16 -20.91
N LEU A 110 3.77 -9.59 -20.36
CA LEU A 110 3.91 -9.91 -18.95
C LEU A 110 3.62 -8.69 -18.06
N VAL A 111 4.26 -7.55 -18.38
CA VAL A 111 4.08 -6.29 -17.63
C VAL A 111 2.64 -5.78 -17.78
N GLU A 112 2.06 -5.82 -18.97
CA GLU A 112 0.69 -5.40 -19.22
C GLU A 112 -0.31 -6.21 -18.39
N ARG A 113 -0.23 -7.54 -18.41
CA ARG A 113 -1.11 -8.42 -17.65
C ARG A 113 -0.90 -8.27 -16.14
N PHE A 114 0.34 -8.24 -15.69
CA PHE A 114 0.65 -7.96 -14.28
C PHE A 114 0.04 -6.64 -13.83
N THR A 115 0.24 -5.56 -14.59
CA THR A 115 -0.28 -4.24 -14.21
C THR A 115 -1.80 -4.17 -14.24
N CYS A 116 -2.48 -4.93 -15.09
CA CYS A 116 -3.94 -5.02 -15.10
C CYS A 116 -4.47 -5.57 -13.75
N TYR A 117 -3.93 -6.68 -13.29
CA TYR A 117 -4.26 -7.23 -11.96
C TYR A 117 -3.86 -6.30 -10.83
N HIS A 118 -2.65 -5.73 -10.89
CA HIS A 118 -2.14 -4.84 -9.88
C HIS A 118 -2.97 -3.56 -9.75
N ARG A 119 -3.39 -2.95 -10.88
CA ARG A 119 -4.25 -1.77 -10.86
C ARG A 119 -5.62 -2.04 -10.24
N ARG A 120 -6.23 -3.17 -10.56
CA ARG A 120 -7.48 -3.58 -9.93
C ARG A 120 -7.30 -3.84 -8.43
N SER A 121 -6.18 -4.41 -8.00
CA SER A 121 -5.92 -4.71 -6.60
C SER A 121 -5.80 -3.47 -5.70
N TYR A 122 -5.64 -2.28 -6.28
CA TYR A 122 -5.68 -1.01 -5.53
C TYR A 122 -7.02 -0.79 -4.80
N VAL A 123 -8.06 -1.56 -5.11
CA VAL A 123 -9.31 -1.58 -4.35
C VAL A 123 -9.08 -1.76 -2.83
N CYS A 124 -7.98 -2.39 -2.43
CA CYS A 124 -7.60 -2.52 -1.02
C CYS A 124 -7.44 -1.19 -0.29
N LYS A 125 -7.26 -0.08 -1.02
CA LYS A 125 -7.16 1.27 -0.43
C LYS A 125 -8.51 1.78 0.11
N SER A 126 -9.63 1.16 -0.29
CA SER A 126 -10.93 1.45 0.33
C SER A 126 -10.92 1.11 1.84
N GLY A 127 -10.19 0.06 2.25
CA GLY A 127 -10.02 -0.23 3.68
C GLY A 127 -9.30 0.87 4.46
N VAL A 128 -8.35 1.59 3.83
CA VAL A 128 -7.74 2.78 4.45
C VAL A 128 -8.75 3.92 4.53
N GLY A 129 -9.59 4.08 3.49
CA GLY A 129 -10.69 5.04 3.48
C GLY A 129 -11.68 4.78 4.61
N ASP A 130 -12.06 3.53 4.86
CA ASP A 130 -12.96 3.14 5.96
C ASP A 130 -12.40 3.55 7.33
N VAL A 131 -11.10 3.33 7.56
CA VAL A 131 -10.43 3.75 8.80
C VAL A 131 -10.47 5.27 8.97
N LEU A 132 -10.21 6.04 7.90
CA LEU A 132 -10.25 7.50 7.94
C LEU A 132 -11.68 8.02 8.17
N ILE A 133 -12.68 7.41 7.52
CA ILE A 133 -14.10 7.77 7.70
C ILE A 133 -14.52 7.49 9.13
N GLY A 134 -14.18 6.32 9.68
CA GLY A 134 -14.48 5.95 11.05
C GLY A 134 -13.83 6.90 12.06
N ALA A 135 -12.55 7.24 11.86
CA ALA A 135 -11.84 8.20 12.72
C ALA A 135 -12.45 9.61 12.66
N ALA A 136 -12.81 10.07 11.44
CA ALA A 136 -13.44 11.37 11.25
C ALA A 136 -14.82 11.44 11.92
N ALA A 137 -15.61 10.38 11.82
CA ALA A 137 -16.92 10.28 12.50
C ALA A 137 -16.77 10.30 14.04
N ALA A 138 -15.81 9.53 14.57
CA ALA A 138 -15.53 9.50 16.01
C ALA A 138 -15.08 10.88 16.53
N ILE A 139 -14.20 11.58 15.81
CA ILE A 139 -13.76 12.93 16.18
C ILE A 139 -14.94 13.90 16.15
N ALA A 140 -15.81 13.82 15.15
CA ALA A 140 -17.01 14.66 15.10
C ALA A 140 -17.94 14.45 16.31
N GLU A 141 -18.08 13.20 16.75
CA GLU A 141 -18.84 12.85 17.96
C GLU A 141 -18.17 13.39 19.23
N TYR A 142 -16.85 13.18 19.38
CA TYR A 142 -16.09 13.70 20.53
C TYR A 142 -16.14 15.22 20.63
N ASN A 143 -16.19 15.91 19.51
CA ASN A 143 -16.34 17.36 19.46
C ASN A 143 -17.79 17.84 19.59
N GLY A 144 -18.78 16.93 19.60
CA GLY A 144 -20.20 17.24 19.74
C GLY A 144 -20.80 17.94 18.49
N VAL A 145 -20.18 17.76 17.31
CA VAL A 145 -20.59 18.41 16.05
C VAL A 145 -21.15 17.44 15.01
N GLU A 146 -21.37 16.20 15.38
CA GLU A 146 -21.82 15.12 14.50
C GLU A 146 -23.18 15.39 13.81
N LYS A 147 -23.98 16.32 14.38
CA LYS A 147 -25.29 16.69 13.85
C LYS A 147 -25.25 17.86 12.85
N ALA A 148 -24.13 18.58 12.80
CA ALA A 148 -23.99 19.73 11.90
C ALA A 148 -24.02 19.30 10.42
N SER A 149 -24.78 20.03 9.58
CA SER A 149 -24.97 19.66 8.18
C SER A 149 -23.67 19.56 7.40
N HIS A 150 -22.76 20.53 7.55
CA HIS A 150 -21.48 20.55 6.88
C HIS A 150 -20.54 19.40 7.30
N ILE A 151 -20.70 18.84 8.49
CA ILE A 151 -19.98 17.64 8.95
C ILE A 151 -20.55 16.40 8.25
N LYS A 152 -21.89 16.28 8.22
CA LYS A 152 -22.55 15.17 7.51
C LYS A 152 -22.25 15.18 6.03
N ASP A 153 -22.23 16.34 5.38
CA ASP A 153 -21.89 16.47 3.96
C ASP A 153 -20.48 15.96 3.67
N LYS A 154 -19.50 16.29 4.51
CA LYS A 154 -18.12 15.80 4.37
C LYS A 154 -18.01 14.28 4.57
N LEU A 155 -18.69 13.72 5.58
CA LEU A 155 -18.73 12.27 5.79
C LEU A 155 -19.40 11.54 4.62
N THR A 156 -20.46 12.12 4.07
CA THR A 156 -21.13 11.60 2.88
C THR A 156 -20.20 11.61 1.67
N GLU A 157 -19.48 12.70 1.44
CA GLU A 157 -18.50 12.82 0.37
C GLU A 157 -17.37 11.78 0.52
N MET A 158 -16.79 11.65 1.71
CA MET A 158 -15.76 10.63 1.99
C MET A 158 -16.27 9.22 1.68
N THR A 159 -17.49 8.89 2.11
CA THR A 159 -18.12 7.59 1.84
C THR A 159 -18.35 7.39 0.35
N HIS A 160 -18.87 8.39 -0.35
CA HIS A 160 -19.09 8.34 -1.81
C HIS A 160 -17.78 8.04 -2.55
N LEU A 161 -16.71 8.76 -2.24
CA LEU A 161 -15.41 8.56 -2.88
C LEU A 161 -14.85 7.15 -2.59
N ASN A 162 -14.98 6.70 -1.35
CA ASN A 162 -14.47 5.38 -0.94
C ASN A 162 -15.23 4.23 -1.61
N GLU A 163 -16.55 4.29 -1.60
CA GLU A 163 -17.42 3.29 -2.27
C GLU A 163 -17.21 3.26 -3.79
N THR A 164 -16.88 4.40 -4.39
CA THR A 164 -16.55 4.47 -5.82
C THR A 164 -15.26 3.71 -6.15
N ILE A 165 -14.24 3.80 -5.28
CA ILE A 165 -13.01 2.99 -5.39
C ILE A 165 -13.37 1.50 -5.30
N PHE A 166 -14.11 1.11 -4.28
CA PHE A 166 -14.49 -0.28 -4.04
C PHE A 166 -15.32 -0.84 -5.18
N GLY A 167 -16.38 -0.14 -5.58
CA GLY A 167 -17.30 -0.57 -6.63
C GLY A 167 -16.61 -0.76 -7.99
N THR A 168 -15.69 0.14 -8.37
CA THR A 168 -14.95 0.01 -9.64
C THR A 168 -13.97 -1.17 -9.63
N GLY A 169 -13.30 -1.45 -8.51
CA GLY A 169 -12.43 -2.61 -8.39
C GLY A 169 -13.19 -3.94 -8.48
N ILE A 170 -14.34 -4.03 -7.83
CA ILE A 170 -15.22 -5.21 -7.91
C ILE A 170 -15.78 -5.37 -9.33
N ALA A 171 -16.25 -4.29 -9.97
CA ALA A 171 -16.76 -4.33 -11.34
C ALA A 171 -15.69 -4.81 -12.33
N SER A 172 -14.42 -4.39 -12.18
CA SER A 172 -13.31 -4.88 -12.99
C SER A 172 -13.15 -6.40 -12.89
N SER A 173 -13.31 -6.96 -11.68
CA SER A 173 -13.23 -8.41 -11.46
C SER A 173 -14.44 -9.14 -12.03
N TYR A 174 -15.64 -8.56 -11.88
CA TYR A 174 -16.89 -9.17 -12.36
C TYR A 174 -16.93 -9.24 -13.89
N GLN A 175 -16.37 -8.26 -14.58
CA GLN A 175 -16.28 -8.22 -16.06
C GLN A 175 -15.04 -8.95 -16.61
N ALA A 176 -14.40 -9.78 -15.80
CA ALA A 176 -13.24 -10.58 -16.24
C ALA A 176 -13.57 -11.48 -17.42
N LYS A 177 -12.61 -11.61 -18.34
CA LYS A 177 -12.71 -12.48 -19.51
C LYS A 177 -11.80 -13.68 -19.37
N LYS A 178 -12.29 -14.85 -19.76
CA LYS A 178 -11.49 -16.08 -19.80
C LYS A 178 -10.58 -16.07 -21.03
N LEU A 179 -9.30 -16.30 -20.81
CA LEU A 179 -8.32 -16.49 -21.88
C LEU A 179 -8.32 -17.95 -22.37
N GLU A 180 -7.67 -18.21 -23.53
CA GLU A 180 -7.49 -19.56 -24.07
C GLU A 180 -6.76 -20.49 -23.09
N SER A 181 -5.83 -19.95 -22.29
CA SER A 181 -5.14 -20.67 -21.20
C SER A 181 -6.05 -21.14 -20.06
N GLY A 182 -7.32 -20.70 -20.04
CA GLY A 182 -8.25 -20.96 -18.95
C GLY A 182 -8.20 -19.95 -17.81
N VAL A 183 -7.21 -19.08 -17.79
CA VAL A 183 -7.07 -18.00 -16.78
C VAL A 183 -8.03 -16.86 -17.10
N PHE A 184 -8.61 -16.27 -16.06
CA PHE A 184 -9.42 -15.07 -16.19
C PHE A 184 -8.54 -13.82 -16.07
N ILE A 185 -8.70 -12.86 -16.98
CA ILE A 185 -8.12 -11.53 -16.88
C ILE A 185 -9.24 -10.53 -16.59
N ASN A 186 -9.05 -9.69 -15.59
CA ASN A 186 -10.03 -8.67 -15.22
C ASN A 186 -10.14 -7.58 -16.30
N ASP A 187 -11.24 -6.82 -16.28
CA ASP A 187 -11.42 -5.70 -17.21
C ASP A 187 -10.37 -4.62 -16.95
N ASP A 188 -9.58 -4.29 -17.96
CA ASP A 188 -8.44 -3.37 -17.87
C ASP A 188 -8.88 -1.90 -17.80
N MET A 189 -10.00 -1.53 -18.46
CA MET A 189 -10.54 -0.18 -18.36
C MET A 189 -10.97 0.12 -16.93
N LEU A 190 -11.77 -0.75 -16.33
CA LEU A 190 -12.22 -0.58 -14.94
C LEU A 190 -11.06 -0.69 -13.94
N ALA A 191 -10.05 -1.52 -14.23
CA ALA A 191 -8.82 -1.56 -13.43
C ALA A 191 -8.09 -0.20 -13.45
N ASN A 192 -7.98 0.43 -14.63
CA ASN A 192 -7.40 1.76 -14.77
C ASN A 192 -8.23 2.83 -14.06
N VAL A 193 -9.57 2.76 -14.15
CA VAL A 193 -10.48 3.67 -13.44
C VAL A 193 -10.31 3.52 -11.94
N CYS A 194 -10.28 2.30 -11.41
CA CYS A 194 -10.03 2.03 -10.00
C CYS A 194 -8.69 2.64 -9.55
N LYS A 195 -7.62 2.40 -10.30
CA LYS A 195 -6.30 2.98 -10.01
C LYS A 195 -6.33 4.51 -10.03
N HIS A 196 -7.01 5.11 -11.00
CA HIS A 196 -7.14 6.55 -11.11
C HIS A 196 -7.90 7.13 -9.90
N HIS A 197 -9.00 6.50 -9.49
CA HIS A 197 -9.75 6.91 -8.29
C HIS A 197 -8.86 6.86 -7.04
N VAL A 198 -8.11 5.78 -6.83
CA VAL A 198 -7.21 5.66 -5.68
C VAL A 198 -6.16 6.77 -5.65
N THR A 199 -5.58 7.12 -6.79
CA THR A 199 -4.56 8.18 -6.85
C THR A 199 -5.08 9.59 -6.61
N LYS A 200 -6.39 9.77 -6.57
CA LYS A 200 -7.07 11.05 -6.36
C LYS A 200 -7.92 11.06 -5.10
N PHE A 201 -8.86 10.15 -4.99
CA PHE A 201 -9.88 10.15 -3.94
C PHE A 201 -9.30 9.87 -2.55
N THR A 202 -8.22 9.09 -2.45
CA THR A 202 -7.55 8.85 -1.16
C THR A 202 -7.03 10.15 -0.55
N TYR A 203 -6.52 11.06 -1.37
CA TYR A 203 -6.08 12.38 -0.91
C TYR A 203 -7.26 13.27 -0.52
N ASP A 204 -8.36 13.23 -1.27
CA ASP A 204 -9.57 13.99 -0.96
C ASP A 204 -10.18 13.51 0.37
N ILE A 205 -10.25 12.20 0.59
CA ILE A 205 -10.70 11.60 1.87
C ILE A 205 -9.80 12.04 3.01
N GLY A 206 -8.47 11.99 2.83
CA GLY A 206 -7.52 12.44 3.85
C GLY A 206 -7.65 13.92 4.17
N ARG A 207 -7.84 14.76 3.16
CA ARG A 207 -8.09 16.20 3.33
C ARG A 207 -9.37 16.47 4.13
N LEU A 208 -10.46 15.78 3.79
CA LEU A 208 -11.73 15.92 4.50
C LEU A 208 -11.62 15.42 5.96
N ALA A 209 -10.92 14.32 6.20
CA ALA A 209 -10.67 13.83 7.56
C ALA A 209 -9.89 14.85 8.41
N GLN A 210 -8.84 15.47 7.85
CA GLN A 210 -8.09 16.51 8.55
C GLN A 210 -8.91 17.77 8.81
N ASP A 211 -9.75 18.18 7.86
CA ASP A 211 -10.66 19.31 8.02
C ASP A 211 -11.70 19.06 9.13
N LEU A 212 -12.24 17.84 9.20
CA LEU A 212 -13.13 17.42 10.29
C LEU A 212 -12.43 17.39 11.67
N ALA A 213 -11.18 16.96 11.71
CA ALA A 213 -10.37 16.91 12.93
C ALA A 213 -9.93 18.31 13.41
N GLY A 214 -9.93 19.31 12.53
CA GLY A 214 -9.61 20.69 12.85
C GLY A 214 -8.14 20.94 13.17
N GLY A 215 -7.86 22.05 13.84
CA GLY A 215 -6.51 22.52 14.09
C GLY A 215 -5.65 21.62 14.98
N LEU A 216 -6.24 20.75 15.76
CA LEU A 216 -5.53 19.82 16.64
C LEU A 216 -4.64 18.83 15.87
N VAL A 217 -4.94 18.52 14.62
CA VAL A 217 -4.07 17.70 13.75
C VAL A 217 -2.64 18.26 13.69
N ALA A 218 -2.51 19.59 13.67
CA ALA A 218 -1.22 20.27 13.57
C ALA A 218 -0.64 20.68 14.94
N SER A 219 -1.45 20.77 15.98
CA SER A 219 -1.05 21.39 17.25
C SER A 219 -1.29 20.50 18.48
N MET A 220 -1.63 19.22 18.27
CA MET A 220 -1.81 18.27 19.39
C MET A 220 -0.51 18.14 20.18
N PRO A 221 -0.55 18.31 21.52
CA PRO A 221 0.59 18.01 22.38
C PRO A 221 0.97 16.52 22.30
N SER A 222 2.23 16.23 22.61
CA SER A 222 2.72 14.87 22.67
C SER A 222 1.98 14.03 23.72
N GLU A 223 1.88 12.72 23.52
CA GLU A 223 1.33 11.79 24.51
C GLU A 223 2.06 11.89 25.87
N LYS A 224 3.35 12.19 25.87
CA LYS A 224 4.14 12.39 27.09
C LYS A 224 3.66 13.59 27.88
N ASP A 225 3.33 14.69 27.19
CA ASP A 225 2.77 15.88 27.83
C ASP A 225 1.36 15.60 28.37
N MET A 226 0.55 14.85 27.63
CA MET A 226 -0.80 14.44 28.07
C MET A 226 -0.76 13.54 29.31
N LYS A 227 0.27 12.70 29.44
CA LYS A 227 0.47 11.80 30.59
C LYS A 227 1.24 12.45 31.74
N HIS A 228 1.79 13.66 31.55
CA HIS A 228 2.51 14.37 32.60
C HIS A 228 1.56 14.78 33.74
N PRO A 229 1.92 14.59 35.02
CA PRO A 229 1.01 14.83 36.17
C PRO A 229 0.39 16.22 36.22
N ASP A 230 1.13 17.24 35.84
CA ASP A 230 0.67 18.64 35.89
C ASP A 230 0.19 19.14 34.52
N LEU A 231 0.99 18.91 33.44
CA LEU A 231 0.64 19.35 32.09
C LEU A 231 -0.61 18.65 31.57
N GLY A 232 -0.77 17.36 31.82
CA GLY A 232 -1.95 16.62 31.39
C GLY A 232 -3.26 17.18 31.89
N LYS A 233 -3.29 17.68 33.14
CA LYS A 233 -4.48 18.36 33.72
C LYS A 233 -4.79 19.67 33.00
N ILE A 234 -3.75 20.45 32.67
CA ILE A 234 -3.88 21.72 31.96
C ILE A 234 -4.37 21.46 30.53
N ILE A 235 -3.76 20.51 29.84
CA ILE A 235 -4.14 20.10 28.47
C ILE A 235 -5.61 19.68 28.46
N LYS A 236 -5.99 18.75 29.34
CA LYS A 236 -7.37 18.25 29.44
C LYS A 236 -8.38 19.37 29.70
N LYS A 237 -8.02 20.34 30.54
CA LYS A 237 -8.89 21.49 30.86
C LYS A 237 -9.08 22.44 29.68
N TYR A 238 -8.02 22.71 28.89
CA TYR A 238 -8.04 23.82 27.92
C TYR A 238 -8.15 23.36 26.46
N LEU A 239 -7.85 22.09 26.16
CA LEU A 239 -8.06 21.51 24.82
C LEU A 239 -9.36 20.72 24.68
N ALA A 240 -10.11 20.51 25.75
CA ALA A 240 -11.43 19.91 25.65
C ALA A 240 -12.39 20.82 24.88
N THR A 241 -13.06 20.28 23.87
CA THR A 241 -14.02 21.02 23.03
C THR A 241 -15.46 20.80 23.49
N LYS A 242 -15.70 19.68 24.17
CA LYS A 242 -17.00 19.33 24.76
C LYS A 242 -16.86 19.26 26.29
N PRO A 243 -17.71 19.95 27.07
CA PRO A 243 -17.78 19.75 28.53
C PRO A 243 -18.10 18.28 28.84
N ASP A 244 -17.54 17.77 29.94
CA ASP A 244 -17.86 16.46 30.46
C ASP A 244 -19.34 16.36 30.86
#